data_3d30c92b3962a5247d87ba15a3a60d70
#
_entry.id   3d30c92b3962a5247d87ba15a3a60d70
#
_cell.length_a   1.000
_cell.length_b   1.000
_cell.length_c   1.000
_cell.angle_alpha   90.00
_cell.angle_beta   90.00
_cell.angle_gamma   90.00
#
_symmetry.space_group_name_H-M   'P 1'
#
loop_
_entity.id
_entity.type
_entity.pdbx_description
1 polymer ?
#
loop_
_entity_poly.entity_id
_entity_poly.type
_entity_poly.pdbx_seq_one_letter_code
_entity_poly.pdbx_strand_id
1 'polypeptide(L)'
;MDSPHPRGVGARARVRFYLTFLALGTAGPLSAQAPADSAASPDSASQVIRAVELERRDIFDPDEHGWIARLGNALHVMTRPAAVRRELRFAPGEVFDSAKAAESERNLRALGIFRRVRIDSVRTDSGLVARVLTKDGWSTQVDYRFRSAGGQIEFTIGLIEKNFLGTATAAAVRYQKTTDRSTVAFAFRRPRLIAGRIGVGAQYEDRSDGRLVALLIEQPFFALTSPWAFGVSGEDHDERVLRFYDGQPVARDTLSRRFTIARGAAAWALSASERGFVRLGVQAQVRRDDFIVEGAPGPFPRTVTAAAGPYLVWNRANFLVATGYAGFAREEDVDLGATVRFGLMAAPRAFGYERDGIAPLVIARLGGRVPLGFGYLEGLAGGLYDSSGLDSGSVQLAATVVLQPTRHQVGILHVEGGWIENPLPGSEFDLGLGRGPRAFRSHAFTGDRSIFATAEYRVTVADDFLGMVGLGVAGFVDHGGAWYAGSPRRTGWDAGMGIRLGASRSTDTEALRFDLARRFANDAQPAGWVLTVGKGFVFSPLGKRQL
;
A
#
# COMPACT_ATOMS: atom_id res chain seq x y z
N MET A 1 27.86 41.45 -1.43
CA MET A 1 28.01 40.20 -0.65
C MET A 1 27.69 39.08 -1.63
N ASP A 2 28.76 38.50 -2.15
CA ASP A 2 28.75 37.62 -3.32
C ASP A 2 28.20 36.25 -2.99
N SER A 3 27.17 35.84 -3.72
CA SER A 3 26.70 34.47 -3.75
C SER A 3 27.65 33.64 -4.64
N PRO A 4 28.11 32.46 -4.23
CA PRO A 4 28.90 31.61 -5.10
C PRO A 4 28.01 31.01 -6.20
N HIS A 5 28.21 31.45 -7.44
CA HIS A 5 27.70 30.78 -8.62
C HIS A 5 28.34 29.38 -8.74
N PRO A 6 27.58 28.31 -8.92
CA PRO A 6 28.14 27.04 -9.33
C PRO A 6 28.65 27.19 -10.80
N ARG A 7 29.92 26.93 -10.97
CA ARG A 7 30.58 26.88 -12.28
C ARG A 7 29.88 25.89 -13.19
N GLY A 8 29.59 26.31 -14.42
CA GLY A 8 28.95 25.50 -15.44
C GLY A 8 29.71 24.20 -15.68
N VAL A 9 29.16 23.12 -15.26
CA VAL A 9 29.51 21.77 -15.68
C VAL A 9 28.68 21.49 -16.92
N GLY A 10 29.35 21.20 -18.02
CA GLY A 10 28.75 20.93 -19.32
C GLY A 10 27.59 19.97 -19.21
N ALA A 11 26.47 20.36 -19.80
CA ALA A 11 25.22 19.64 -19.81
C ALA A 11 25.39 18.25 -20.44
N ARG A 12 25.80 17.27 -19.66
CA ARG A 12 25.69 15.86 -20.03
C ARG A 12 24.30 15.44 -19.61
N ALA A 13 23.42 15.25 -20.59
CA ALA A 13 22.09 14.69 -20.39
C ALA A 13 22.20 13.30 -19.76
N ARG A 14 21.98 13.22 -18.45
CA ARG A 14 21.99 11.96 -17.72
C ARG A 14 20.55 11.45 -17.63
N VAL A 15 20.29 10.37 -18.31
CA VAL A 15 19.05 9.63 -18.25
C VAL A 15 18.97 8.92 -16.90
N ARG A 16 17.95 9.18 -16.14
CA ARG A 16 17.81 8.70 -14.77
C ARG A 16 16.61 7.78 -14.63
N PHE A 17 16.84 6.64 -14.01
CA PHE A 17 15.82 5.62 -13.77
C PHE A 17 15.11 5.84 -12.44
N TYR A 18 13.79 5.93 -12.49
CA TYR A 18 12.93 5.67 -11.34
C TYR A 18 12.33 4.28 -11.48
N LEU A 19 12.75 3.42 -10.60
CA LEU A 19 12.12 2.13 -10.39
C LEU A 19 10.87 2.34 -9.53
N THR A 20 9.83 2.97 -10.09
CA THR A 20 8.51 2.88 -9.49
C THR A 20 7.96 1.52 -9.87
N PHE A 21 8.05 0.58 -8.94
CA PHE A 21 7.53 -0.77 -9.17
C PHE A 21 6.02 -0.76 -9.04
N LEU A 22 5.37 -1.26 -10.10
CA LEU A 22 4.16 -2.00 -9.92
C LEU A 22 4.56 -3.22 -9.06
N ALA A 23 4.28 -3.19 -7.76
CA ALA A 23 4.11 -4.42 -7.07
C ALA A 23 2.95 -5.10 -7.79
N LEU A 24 3.25 -6.04 -8.69
CA LEU A 24 2.28 -7.08 -8.99
C LEU A 24 1.82 -7.51 -7.61
N GLY A 25 0.59 -7.07 -7.26
CA GLY A 25 0.08 -7.27 -5.94
C GLY A 25 0.26 -8.74 -5.58
N THR A 26 1.32 -9.00 -4.86
CA THR A 26 1.27 -10.13 -4.00
C THR A 26 0.16 -9.74 -3.04
N ALA A 27 -1.07 -10.13 -3.36
CA ALA A 27 -2.06 -10.30 -2.33
C ALA A 27 -1.31 -11.11 -1.27
N GLY A 28 -0.79 -10.41 -0.27
CA GLY A 28 -0.06 -11.03 0.81
C GLY A 28 -1.02 -12.04 1.41
N PRO A 29 -0.68 -13.31 1.39
CA PRO A 29 -1.56 -14.29 1.96
C PRO A 29 -1.58 -14.06 3.46
N LEU A 30 -2.73 -14.13 3.97
CA LEU A 30 -3.14 -13.92 5.34
C LEU A 30 -3.36 -15.27 6.00
N SER A 31 -2.92 -15.48 7.20
CA SER A 31 -2.90 -16.83 7.77
C SER A 31 -3.84 -17.09 8.93
N ALA A 32 -4.16 -18.34 9.02
CA ALA A 32 -4.77 -18.94 10.20
C ALA A 32 -3.71 -19.72 11.01
N GLN A 33 -3.76 -19.59 12.30
CA GLN A 33 -3.09 -20.48 13.23
C GLN A 33 -3.78 -21.84 13.14
N ALA A 34 -3.03 -22.88 12.79
CA ALA A 34 -3.54 -24.24 12.94
C ALA A 34 -3.78 -24.51 14.42
N PRO A 35 -4.91 -25.07 14.81
CA PRO A 35 -5.04 -25.65 16.13
C PRO A 35 -4.04 -26.80 16.27
N ALA A 36 -3.43 -26.88 17.44
CA ALA A 36 -2.53 -27.93 17.80
C ALA A 36 -3.21 -29.30 17.69
N ASP A 37 -2.46 -30.25 17.15
CA ASP A 37 -2.61 -31.69 17.13
C ASP A 37 -3.94 -32.27 17.65
N SER A 38 -4.77 -32.75 16.73
CA SER A 38 -5.59 -33.92 16.95
C SER A 38 -5.13 -35.00 15.99
N ALA A 39 -4.73 -36.12 16.57
CA ALA A 39 -4.24 -37.32 15.90
C ALA A 39 -5.16 -37.74 14.75
N ALA A 40 -4.58 -37.96 13.59
CA ALA A 40 -5.25 -38.53 12.43
C ALA A 40 -5.62 -39.98 12.71
N SER A 41 -6.91 -40.28 12.73
CA SER A 41 -7.42 -41.64 12.54
C SER A 41 -7.66 -41.89 11.06
N PRO A 42 -7.31 -43.06 10.52
CA PRO A 42 -7.42 -43.35 9.10
C PRO A 42 -8.83 -43.85 8.77
N ASP A 43 -9.70 -42.97 8.34
CA ASP A 43 -10.91 -43.37 7.60
C ASP A 43 -11.05 -42.49 6.36
N SER A 44 -10.31 -42.84 5.32
CA SER A 44 -10.18 -42.09 4.08
C SER A 44 -11.27 -42.39 3.04
N ALA A 45 -12.33 -43.07 3.42
CA ALA A 45 -13.51 -43.23 2.56
C ALA A 45 -14.52 -42.14 2.81
N SER A 46 -14.61 -41.17 1.88
CA SER A 46 -15.64 -40.16 1.73
C SER A 46 -15.49 -38.82 2.46
N GLN A 47 -14.41 -38.13 2.24
CA GLN A 47 -14.34 -36.69 2.46
C GLN A 47 -14.59 -35.89 1.15
N VAL A 48 -15.30 -36.49 0.19
CA VAL A 48 -15.66 -35.83 -1.06
C VAL A 48 -16.79 -34.82 -0.79
N ILE A 49 -16.56 -33.58 -1.20
CA ILE A 49 -17.55 -32.51 -1.09
C ILE A 49 -18.72 -32.82 -2.02
N ARG A 50 -19.89 -33.04 -1.47
CA ARG A 50 -21.12 -33.24 -2.25
C ARG A 50 -21.72 -31.93 -2.71
N ALA A 51 -21.70 -30.92 -1.84
CA ALA A 51 -22.26 -29.60 -2.11
C ALA A 51 -21.46 -28.48 -1.44
N VAL A 52 -21.54 -27.30 -2.00
CA VAL A 52 -21.02 -26.04 -1.41
C VAL A 52 -22.22 -25.15 -1.07
N GLU A 53 -22.48 -24.98 0.20
CA GLU A 53 -23.54 -24.13 0.73
C GLU A 53 -22.97 -22.76 1.08
N LEU A 54 -23.61 -21.70 0.58
CA LEU A 54 -23.24 -20.32 0.86
C LEU A 54 -24.24 -19.73 1.89
N GLU A 55 -23.76 -19.50 3.10
CA GLU A 55 -24.46 -18.72 4.11
C GLU A 55 -23.96 -17.28 4.05
N ARG A 56 -24.74 -16.40 3.44
CA ARG A 56 -24.41 -14.98 3.30
C ARG A 56 -25.24 -14.18 4.29
N ARG A 57 -24.59 -13.39 5.12
CA ARG A 57 -25.23 -12.52 6.10
C ARG A 57 -24.96 -11.06 5.74
N ASP A 58 -25.96 -10.24 5.98
CA ASP A 58 -25.90 -8.79 5.82
C ASP A 58 -25.04 -8.14 6.92
N ILE A 59 -24.89 -6.83 6.88
CA ILE A 59 -24.08 -6.04 7.83
C ILE A 59 -24.59 -6.25 9.25
N PHE A 60 -25.91 -6.14 9.45
CA PHE A 60 -26.60 -6.36 10.72
C PHE A 60 -27.34 -7.68 10.70
N ASP A 61 -27.23 -8.45 11.78
CA ASP A 61 -27.96 -9.70 11.95
C ASP A 61 -29.46 -9.44 12.17
N PRO A 62 -30.35 -10.41 11.88
CA PRO A 62 -31.81 -10.24 12.03
C PRO A 62 -32.26 -9.93 13.45
N ASP A 63 -31.50 -10.32 14.46
CA ASP A 63 -31.73 -10.07 15.88
C ASP A 63 -31.19 -8.69 16.34
N GLU A 64 -30.43 -8.00 15.53
CA GLU A 64 -30.00 -6.63 15.80
C GLU A 64 -31.13 -5.65 15.43
N HIS A 65 -31.91 -5.26 16.41
CA HIS A 65 -33.07 -4.38 16.21
C HIS A 65 -32.71 -2.91 16.31
N GLY A 66 -33.40 -2.07 15.52
CA GLY A 66 -33.24 -0.62 15.53
C GLY A 66 -33.37 0.00 14.13
N TRP A 67 -33.60 1.30 14.10
CA TRP A 67 -33.74 2.02 12.82
C TRP A 67 -32.42 2.05 12.02
N ILE A 68 -31.27 2.10 12.73
CA ILE A 68 -29.94 2.11 12.11
C ILE A 68 -29.66 0.78 11.40
N ALA A 69 -29.96 -0.35 12.04
CA ALA A 69 -29.78 -1.67 11.44
C ALA A 69 -30.65 -1.85 10.20
N ARG A 70 -31.93 -1.44 10.29
CA ARG A 70 -32.85 -1.48 9.14
C ARG A 70 -32.38 -0.59 7.99
N LEU A 71 -31.98 0.65 8.27
CA LEU A 71 -31.48 1.56 7.26
C LEU A 71 -30.16 1.05 6.65
N GLY A 72 -29.26 0.53 7.47
CA GLY A 72 -27.98 -0.04 7.02
C GLY A 72 -28.20 -1.19 6.04
N ASN A 73 -28.99 -2.18 6.39
CA ASN A 73 -29.28 -3.30 5.49
C ASN A 73 -30.11 -2.87 4.25
N ALA A 74 -30.98 -1.87 4.36
CA ALA A 74 -31.76 -1.36 3.24
C ALA A 74 -30.91 -0.59 2.20
N LEU A 75 -29.85 0.07 2.64
CA LEU A 75 -28.92 0.79 1.75
C LEU A 75 -27.78 -0.09 1.22
N HIS A 76 -27.61 -1.28 1.80
CA HIS A 76 -26.54 -2.20 1.42
C HIS A 76 -26.98 -3.16 0.31
N VAL A 77 -26.09 -3.38 -0.66
CA VAL A 77 -26.27 -4.42 -1.68
C VAL A 77 -25.43 -5.63 -1.30
N MET A 78 -26.07 -6.67 -0.82
CA MET A 78 -25.40 -7.90 -0.37
C MET A 78 -24.54 -8.51 -1.48
N THR A 79 -23.36 -8.99 -1.12
CA THR A 79 -22.42 -9.62 -2.05
C THR A 79 -23.05 -10.78 -2.79
N ARG A 80 -22.96 -10.79 -4.12
CA ARG A 80 -23.59 -11.82 -4.98
C ARG A 80 -22.93 -13.18 -4.78
N PRO A 81 -23.68 -14.30 -4.84
CA PRO A 81 -23.11 -15.65 -4.73
C PRO A 81 -21.95 -15.92 -5.68
N ALA A 82 -22.04 -15.39 -6.91
CA ALA A 82 -20.99 -15.55 -7.90
C ALA A 82 -19.66 -14.90 -7.49
N ALA A 83 -19.69 -13.78 -6.77
CA ALA A 83 -18.48 -13.14 -6.25
C ALA A 83 -17.80 -14.01 -5.19
N VAL A 84 -18.59 -14.63 -4.31
CA VAL A 84 -18.07 -15.56 -3.29
C VAL A 84 -17.50 -16.82 -3.94
N ARG A 85 -18.26 -17.49 -4.82
CA ARG A 85 -17.84 -18.74 -5.46
C ARG A 85 -16.53 -18.62 -6.26
N ARG A 86 -16.25 -17.47 -6.85
CA ARG A 86 -15.01 -17.23 -7.63
C ARG A 86 -13.74 -17.30 -6.79
N GLU A 87 -13.84 -17.08 -5.48
CA GLU A 87 -12.71 -17.08 -4.57
C GLU A 87 -12.45 -18.44 -3.92
N LEU A 88 -13.36 -19.41 -4.10
CA LEU A 88 -13.22 -20.75 -3.55
C LEU A 88 -12.18 -21.55 -4.36
N ARG A 89 -11.35 -22.32 -3.66
CA ARG A 89 -10.30 -23.17 -4.20
C ARG A 89 -10.71 -24.64 -4.27
N PHE A 90 -11.96 -24.94 -4.01
CA PHE A 90 -12.55 -26.27 -4.05
C PHE A 90 -13.94 -26.22 -4.70
N ALA A 91 -14.37 -27.36 -5.22
CA ALA A 91 -15.67 -27.53 -5.87
C ALA A 91 -16.34 -28.84 -5.41
N PRO A 92 -17.66 -29.00 -5.63
CA PRO A 92 -18.33 -30.30 -5.49
C PRO A 92 -17.62 -31.37 -6.33
N GLY A 93 -17.43 -32.56 -5.74
CA GLY A 93 -16.70 -33.68 -6.34
C GLY A 93 -15.21 -33.76 -5.96
N GLU A 94 -14.64 -32.72 -5.36
CA GLU A 94 -13.28 -32.75 -4.82
C GLU A 94 -13.25 -33.22 -3.35
N VAL A 95 -12.11 -33.76 -2.92
CA VAL A 95 -11.87 -34.08 -1.50
C VAL A 95 -11.72 -32.78 -0.73
N PHE A 96 -12.37 -32.66 0.43
CA PHE A 96 -12.23 -31.49 1.28
C PHE A 96 -10.80 -31.40 1.82
N ASP A 97 -10.18 -30.27 1.55
CA ASP A 97 -8.83 -29.95 1.98
C ASP A 97 -8.88 -28.67 2.84
N SER A 98 -8.51 -28.80 4.10
CA SER A 98 -8.52 -27.70 5.06
C SER A 98 -7.61 -26.53 4.63
N ALA A 99 -6.54 -26.82 3.92
CA ALA A 99 -5.62 -25.82 3.43
C ALA A 99 -6.21 -25.03 2.25
N LYS A 100 -6.91 -25.70 1.33
CA LYS A 100 -7.70 -25.03 0.28
C LYS A 100 -8.84 -24.21 0.88
N ALA A 101 -9.47 -24.67 1.95
CA ALA A 101 -10.49 -23.94 2.68
C ALA A 101 -9.91 -22.65 3.32
N ALA A 102 -8.81 -22.76 4.05
CA ALA A 102 -8.12 -21.62 4.65
C ALA A 102 -7.64 -20.60 3.59
N GLU A 103 -7.16 -21.07 2.43
CA GLU A 103 -6.78 -20.21 1.34
C GLU A 103 -7.99 -19.49 0.71
N SER A 104 -9.13 -20.18 0.58
CA SER A 104 -10.39 -19.59 0.13
C SER A 104 -10.89 -18.51 1.09
N GLU A 105 -10.78 -18.74 2.39
CA GLU A 105 -11.07 -17.71 3.40
C GLU A 105 -10.17 -16.49 3.23
N ARG A 106 -8.88 -16.70 3.02
CA ARG A 106 -7.94 -15.60 2.76
C ARG A 106 -8.33 -14.81 1.51
N ASN A 107 -8.62 -15.47 0.41
CA ASN A 107 -9.05 -14.84 -0.82
C ASN A 107 -10.30 -13.99 -0.62
N LEU A 108 -11.29 -14.52 0.09
CA LEU A 108 -12.50 -13.79 0.43
C LEU A 108 -12.21 -12.57 1.32
N ARG A 109 -11.39 -12.72 2.37
CA ARG A 109 -10.98 -11.59 3.22
C ARG A 109 -10.19 -10.54 2.45
N ALA A 110 -9.36 -10.96 1.49
CA ALA A 110 -8.56 -10.06 0.64
C ALA A 110 -9.40 -9.14 -0.26
N LEU A 111 -10.67 -9.49 -0.54
CA LEU A 111 -11.61 -8.60 -1.23
C LEU A 111 -11.92 -7.33 -0.41
N GLY A 112 -11.72 -7.36 0.91
CA GLY A 112 -11.95 -6.22 1.80
C GLY A 112 -13.40 -5.77 1.89
N ILE A 113 -14.35 -6.67 1.62
CA ILE A 113 -15.81 -6.41 1.66
C ILE A 113 -16.52 -7.20 2.76
N PHE A 114 -15.86 -8.20 3.33
CA PHE A 114 -16.41 -9.04 4.39
C PHE A 114 -15.84 -8.65 5.76
N ARG A 115 -16.71 -8.61 6.76
CA ARG A 115 -16.34 -8.47 8.16
C ARG A 115 -15.93 -9.81 8.76
N ARG A 116 -16.58 -10.89 8.33
CA ARG A 116 -16.29 -12.26 8.78
C ARG A 116 -16.37 -13.23 7.62
N VAL A 117 -15.42 -14.15 7.55
CA VAL A 117 -15.42 -15.27 6.62
C VAL A 117 -15.03 -16.52 7.37
N ARG A 118 -15.81 -17.60 7.20
CA ARG A 118 -15.51 -18.91 7.77
C ARG A 118 -15.93 -20.01 6.82
N ILE A 119 -15.09 -21.03 6.69
CA ILE A 119 -15.36 -22.20 5.87
C ILE A 119 -15.17 -23.45 6.72
N ASP A 120 -16.25 -24.17 6.93
CA ASP A 120 -16.31 -25.40 7.70
C ASP A 120 -16.83 -26.54 6.82
N SER A 121 -16.47 -27.79 7.16
CA SER A 121 -17.09 -28.98 6.58
C SER A 121 -18.09 -29.58 7.58
N VAL A 122 -19.28 -29.89 7.10
CA VAL A 122 -20.37 -30.48 7.89
C VAL A 122 -20.80 -31.79 7.25
N ARG A 123 -20.84 -32.86 8.02
CA ARG A 123 -21.41 -34.14 7.58
C ARG A 123 -22.94 -34.06 7.71
N THR A 124 -23.62 -34.37 6.62
CA THR A 124 -25.08 -34.49 6.53
C THR A 124 -25.42 -35.91 6.10
N ASP A 125 -26.68 -36.30 6.19
CA ASP A 125 -27.17 -37.61 5.73
C ASP A 125 -26.90 -37.82 4.22
N SER A 126 -26.74 -36.74 3.47
CA SER A 126 -26.47 -36.77 2.03
C SER A 126 -24.97 -36.73 1.68
N GLY A 127 -24.07 -36.62 2.66
CA GLY A 127 -22.60 -36.57 2.48
C GLY A 127 -21.96 -35.33 3.07
N LEU A 128 -20.68 -35.08 2.73
CA LEU A 128 -19.95 -33.93 3.22
C LEU A 128 -20.33 -32.65 2.48
N VAL A 129 -20.72 -31.64 3.22
CA VAL A 129 -21.07 -30.30 2.71
C VAL A 129 -20.02 -29.29 3.17
N ALA A 130 -19.45 -28.54 2.24
CA ALA A 130 -18.60 -27.40 2.58
C ALA A 130 -19.52 -26.17 2.79
N ARG A 131 -19.60 -25.69 4.03
CA ARG A 131 -20.37 -24.48 4.37
C ARG A 131 -19.47 -23.27 4.37
N VAL A 132 -19.81 -22.28 3.56
CA VAL A 132 -19.10 -21.01 3.42
C VAL A 132 -19.94 -19.91 4.03
N LEU A 133 -19.58 -19.47 5.23
CA LEU A 133 -20.19 -18.33 5.91
C LEU A 133 -19.46 -17.06 5.51
N THR A 134 -20.21 -16.08 5.00
CA THR A 134 -19.71 -14.72 4.78
C THR A 134 -20.66 -13.72 5.45
N LYS A 135 -20.10 -12.78 6.22
CA LYS A 135 -20.84 -11.62 6.74
C LYS A 135 -20.30 -10.37 6.06
N ASP A 136 -21.15 -9.69 5.32
CA ASP A 136 -20.79 -8.46 4.65
C ASP A 136 -20.43 -7.38 5.69
N GLY A 137 -19.52 -6.49 5.34
CA GLY A 137 -19.25 -5.28 6.08
C GLY A 137 -19.73 -4.07 5.29
N TRP A 138 -19.79 -2.92 5.92
CA TRP A 138 -20.11 -1.67 5.24
C TRP A 138 -19.03 -1.35 4.21
N SER A 139 -19.34 -1.51 2.93
CA SER A 139 -18.38 -1.39 1.82
C SER A 139 -18.22 0.04 1.30
N THR A 140 -19.20 0.91 1.55
CA THR A 140 -19.15 2.32 1.23
C THR A 140 -18.36 3.07 2.30
N GLN A 141 -17.31 3.77 1.92
CA GLN A 141 -16.40 4.47 2.82
C GLN A 141 -16.29 5.93 2.41
N VAL A 142 -16.35 6.82 3.40
CA VAL A 142 -15.98 8.22 3.21
C VAL A 142 -14.49 8.35 3.48
N ASP A 143 -13.72 8.72 2.45
CA ASP A 143 -12.32 9.09 2.58
C ASP A 143 -12.24 10.58 2.89
N TYR A 144 -11.80 10.92 4.08
CA TYR A 144 -11.58 12.30 4.47
C TYR A 144 -10.27 12.42 5.24
N ARG A 145 -9.51 13.41 4.89
CA ARG A 145 -8.25 13.78 5.56
C ARG A 145 -8.21 15.28 5.64
N PHE A 146 -7.77 15.78 6.74
CA PHE A 146 -7.53 17.20 6.93
C PHE A 146 -6.21 17.39 7.64
N ARG A 147 -5.40 18.30 7.17
CA ARG A 147 -4.12 18.62 7.76
C ARG A 147 -3.93 20.13 7.72
N SER A 148 -3.42 20.67 8.81
CA SER A 148 -3.07 22.09 8.88
C SER A 148 -1.77 22.25 9.65
N ALA A 149 -0.76 22.84 9.02
CA ALA A 149 0.51 23.18 9.64
C ALA A 149 1.12 24.42 8.99
N GLY A 150 1.62 25.37 9.80
CA GLY A 150 2.34 26.54 9.30
C GLY A 150 1.52 27.44 8.35
N GLY A 151 0.19 27.52 8.53
CA GLY A 151 -0.71 28.27 7.66
C GLY A 151 -1.13 27.54 6.38
N GLN A 152 -0.62 26.34 6.13
CA GLN A 152 -1.00 25.49 5.01
C GLN A 152 -2.17 24.61 5.41
N ILE A 153 -3.11 24.40 4.51
CA ILE A 153 -4.26 23.51 4.67
C ILE A 153 -4.30 22.54 3.50
N GLU A 154 -4.31 21.27 3.83
CA GLU A 154 -4.52 20.18 2.89
C GLU A 154 -5.75 19.38 3.30
N PHE A 155 -6.58 19.03 2.35
CA PHE A 155 -7.71 18.16 2.64
C PHE A 155 -8.03 17.22 1.48
N THR A 156 -8.61 16.10 1.84
CA THR A 156 -9.17 15.12 0.92
C THR A 156 -10.59 14.82 1.36
N ILE A 157 -11.49 14.75 0.43
CA ILE A 157 -12.84 14.21 0.61
C ILE A 157 -13.15 13.29 -0.55
N GLY A 158 -13.70 12.13 -0.27
CA GLY A 158 -14.03 11.15 -1.30
C GLY A 158 -15.04 10.12 -0.83
N LEU A 159 -15.57 9.41 -1.80
CA LEU A 159 -16.44 8.27 -1.58
C LEU A 159 -15.82 7.06 -2.28
N ILE A 160 -15.72 5.96 -1.55
CA ILE A 160 -15.18 4.69 -2.05
C ILE A 160 -16.26 3.63 -1.81
N GLU A 161 -16.72 2.99 -2.87
CA GLU A 161 -17.56 1.79 -2.77
C GLU A 161 -16.74 0.58 -3.19
N LYS A 162 -16.53 -0.38 -2.28
CA LYS A 162 -15.70 -1.58 -2.54
C LYS A 162 -16.48 -2.76 -3.10
N ASN A 163 -17.80 -2.70 -3.02
CA ASN A 163 -18.68 -3.79 -3.44
C ASN A 163 -19.80 -3.32 -4.38
N PHE A 164 -19.46 -2.48 -5.34
CA PHE A 164 -20.42 -1.88 -6.25
C PHE A 164 -21.37 -2.94 -6.86
N LEU A 165 -22.66 -2.77 -6.60
CA LEU A 165 -23.73 -3.69 -6.97
C LEU A 165 -23.50 -5.16 -6.51
N GLY A 166 -22.81 -5.39 -5.40
CA GLY A 166 -22.56 -6.73 -4.85
C GLY A 166 -21.56 -7.58 -5.66
N THR A 167 -20.76 -6.96 -6.52
CA THR A 167 -19.89 -7.69 -7.48
C THR A 167 -18.42 -7.75 -7.07
N ALA A 168 -18.07 -7.28 -5.85
CA ALA A 168 -16.70 -7.06 -5.40
C ALA A 168 -15.90 -6.13 -6.33
N THR A 169 -16.59 -5.17 -6.96
CA THR A 169 -15.99 -4.12 -7.78
C THR A 169 -15.80 -2.88 -6.92
N ALA A 170 -14.61 -2.32 -6.92
CA ALA A 170 -14.34 -1.05 -6.27
C ALA A 170 -14.51 0.11 -7.27
N ALA A 171 -15.19 1.16 -6.82
CA ALA A 171 -15.30 2.45 -7.51
C ALA A 171 -15.06 3.57 -6.52
N ALA A 172 -14.35 4.61 -6.91
CA ALA A 172 -14.04 5.73 -6.03
C ALA A 172 -14.12 7.05 -6.79
N VAL A 173 -14.58 8.07 -6.10
CA VAL A 173 -14.44 9.47 -6.49
C VAL A 173 -13.81 10.23 -5.33
N ARG A 174 -12.84 11.08 -5.61
CA ARG A 174 -12.09 11.82 -4.60
C ARG A 174 -11.78 13.23 -5.08
N TYR A 175 -11.97 14.20 -4.22
CA TYR A 175 -11.39 15.53 -4.36
C TYR A 175 -10.28 15.70 -3.33
N GLN A 176 -9.13 16.18 -3.78
CA GLN A 176 -7.97 16.45 -2.93
C GLN A 176 -7.44 17.84 -3.22
N LYS A 177 -7.12 18.58 -2.16
CA LYS A 177 -6.37 19.85 -2.25
C LYS A 177 -5.13 19.73 -1.40
N THR A 178 -3.97 19.91 -2.02
CA THR A 178 -2.67 20.00 -1.38
C THR A 178 -2.08 21.40 -1.58
N THR A 179 -0.89 21.63 -1.06
CA THR A 179 -0.13 22.88 -1.34
C THR A 179 0.23 23.03 -2.81
N ASP A 180 0.37 21.90 -3.53
CA ASP A 180 0.86 21.91 -4.92
C ASP A 180 -0.26 22.00 -5.93
N ARG A 181 -1.36 21.29 -5.67
CA ARG A 181 -2.44 21.13 -6.64
C ARG A 181 -3.78 20.78 -6.00
N SER A 182 -4.84 21.00 -6.76
CA SER A 182 -6.13 20.36 -6.54
C SER A 182 -6.36 19.25 -7.57
N THR A 183 -7.01 18.18 -7.15
CA THR A 183 -7.23 16.99 -7.98
C THR A 183 -8.64 16.47 -7.78
N VAL A 184 -9.33 16.15 -8.87
CA VAL A 184 -10.52 15.30 -8.88
C VAL A 184 -10.09 13.95 -9.45
N ALA A 185 -10.24 12.88 -8.68
CA ALA A 185 -9.84 11.55 -9.08
C ALA A 185 -11.02 10.59 -9.16
N PHE A 186 -11.03 9.77 -10.21
CA PHE A 186 -11.94 8.66 -10.39
C PHE A 186 -11.11 7.38 -10.50
N ALA A 187 -11.49 6.35 -9.75
CA ALA A 187 -10.82 5.07 -9.80
C ALA A 187 -11.85 3.94 -9.88
N PHE A 188 -11.49 2.90 -10.62
CA PHE A 188 -12.28 1.69 -10.79
C PHE A 188 -11.35 0.49 -10.73
N ARG A 189 -11.76 -0.57 -10.01
CA ARG A 189 -11.03 -1.84 -9.98
C ARG A 189 -12.00 -3.00 -9.86
N ARG A 190 -11.88 -3.95 -10.78
CA ARG A 190 -12.61 -5.20 -10.73
C ARG A 190 -11.64 -6.37 -10.79
N PRO A 191 -11.41 -7.08 -9.69
CA PRO A 191 -10.34 -8.07 -9.59
C PRO A 191 -10.61 -9.37 -10.39
N ARG A 192 -11.87 -9.62 -10.82
CA ARG A 192 -12.29 -10.86 -11.47
C ARG A 192 -13.25 -10.57 -12.63
N LEU A 193 -12.80 -9.86 -13.65
CA LEU A 193 -13.67 -9.46 -14.76
C LEU A 193 -13.75 -10.54 -15.84
N ILE A 194 -12.61 -11.01 -16.36
CA ILE A 194 -12.55 -11.92 -17.53
C ILE A 194 -12.23 -13.33 -17.05
N ALA A 195 -13.03 -14.31 -17.50
CA ALA A 195 -12.87 -15.73 -17.15
C ALA A 195 -12.71 -16.00 -15.63
N GLY A 196 -13.17 -15.08 -14.78
CA GLY A 196 -13.06 -15.17 -13.33
C GLY A 196 -11.64 -15.06 -12.77
N ARG A 197 -10.63 -14.70 -13.57
CA ARG A 197 -9.22 -14.65 -13.16
C ARG A 197 -8.50 -13.35 -13.50
N ILE A 198 -8.88 -12.68 -14.58
CA ILE A 198 -8.25 -11.44 -15.03
C ILE A 198 -8.96 -10.25 -14.41
N GLY A 199 -8.19 -9.44 -13.72
CA GLY A 199 -8.61 -8.17 -13.13
C GLY A 199 -8.30 -6.99 -14.03
N VAL A 200 -9.07 -5.92 -13.88
CA VAL A 200 -8.87 -4.64 -14.57
C VAL A 200 -8.95 -3.51 -13.55
N GLY A 201 -8.09 -2.53 -13.74
CA GLY A 201 -8.10 -1.26 -13.01
C GLY A 201 -7.99 -0.08 -13.96
N ALA A 202 -8.63 1.03 -13.62
CA ALA A 202 -8.52 2.29 -14.33
C ALA A 202 -8.54 3.43 -13.32
N GLN A 203 -7.74 4.46 -13.58
CA GLN A 203 -7.72 5.70 -12.81
C GLN A 203 -7.65 6.87 -13.76
N TYR A 204 -8.41 7.90 -13.45
CA TYR A 204 -8.35 9.20 -14.10
C TYR A 204 -8.28 10.29 -13.05
N GLU A 205 -7.37 11.23 -13.24
CA GLU A 205 -7.28 12.42 -12.39
C GLU A 205 -7.29 13.67 -13.25
N ASP A 206 -8.17 14.58 -12.90
CA ASP A 206 -8.16 15.97 -13.36
C ASP A 206 -7.43 16.80 -12.30
N ARG A 207 -6.28 17.34 -12.67
CA ARG A 207 -5.38 18.08 -11.79
C ARG A 207 -5.33 19.54 -12.19
N SER A 208 -5.23 20.46 -11.25
CA SER A 208 -5.11 21.89 -11.54
C SER A 208 -3.88 22.25 -12.39
N ASP A 209 -2.92 21.35 -12.53
CA ASP A 209 -1.67 21.51 -13.27
C ASP A 209 -1.47 20.42 -14.35
N GLY A 210 -2.50 19.64 -14.67
CA GLY A 210 -2.43 18.59 -15.68
C GLY A 210 -3.45 17.48 -15.49
N ARG A 211 -3.15 16.29 -15.94
CA ARG A 211 -4.03 15.13 -15.83
C ARG A 211 -3.22 13.85 -15.59
N LEU A 212 -3.89 12.81 -15.10
CA LEU A 212 -3.33 11.47 -15.05
C LEU A 212 -4.35 10.46 -15.58
N VAL A 213 -3.88 9.54 -16.42
CA VAL A 213 -4.61 8.34 -16.83
C VAL A 213 -3.76 7.12 -16.52
N ALA A 214 -4.31 6.14 -15.82
CA ALA A 214 -3.64 4.88 -15.57
C ALA A 214 -4.57 3.70 -15.83
N LEU A 215 -4.01 2.63 -16.42
CA LEU A 215 -4.71 1.40 -16.74
C LEU A 215 -3.92 0.20 -16.23
N LEU A 216 -4.61 -0.82 -15.77
CA LEU A 216 -4.05 -2.09 -15.30
C LEU A 216 -4.88 -3.25 -15.79
N ILE A 217 -4.21 -4.26 -16.33
CA ILE A 217 -4.79 -5.58 -16.64
C ILE A 217 -3.87 -6.61 -16.02
N GLU A 218 -4.40 -7.46 -15.14
CA GLU A 218 -3.59 -8.42 -14.43
C GLU A 218 -4.32 -9.75 -14.16
N GLN A 219 -3.56 -10.82 -14.12
CA GLN A 219 -3.91 -12.05 -13.43
C GLN A 219 -2.90 -12.25 -12.32
N PRO A 220 -3.22 -11.85 -11.08
CA PRO A 220 -2.31 -12.03 -9.97
C PRO A 220 -2.16 -13.50 -9.57
N PHE A 221 -1.18 -13.84 -8.75
CA PHE A 221 -1.17 -15.11 -8.06
C PHE A 221 -2.29 -15.10 -7.01
N PHE A 222 -3.34 -15.87 -7.26
CA PHE A 222 -4.52 -15.95 -6.36
C PHE A 222 -4.25 -16.75 -5.09
N ALA A 223 -3.20 -17.54 -5.11
CA ALA A 223 -2.82 -18.46 -4.08
C ALA A 223 -1.30 -18.56 -4.00
N LEU A 224 -0.78 -19.00 -2.86
CA LEU A 224 0.64 -19.37 -2.75
C LEU A 224 1.00 -20.40 -3.81
N THR A 225 0.09 -21.34 -4.07
CA THR A 225 0.23 -22.46 -5.01
C THR A 225 -0.12 -22.12 -6.47
N SER A 226 -0.52 -20.88 -6.78
CA SER A 226 -0.83 -20.49 -8.15
C SER A 226 0.37 -20.67 -9.07
N PRO A 227 0.18 -21.31 -10.26
CA PRO A 227 1.31 -21.69 -11.12
C PRO A 227 1.91 -20.51 -11.89
N TRP A 228 1.12 -19.51 -12.25
CA TRP A 228 1.58 -18.35 -13.02
C TRP A 228 0.73 -17.11 -12.78
N ALA A 229 1.30 -15.97 -13.12
CA ALA A 229 0.68 -14.65 -13.07
C ALA A 229 1.24 -13.76 -14.16
N PHE A 230 0.47 -12.75 -14.57
CA PHE A 230 0.95 -11.67 -15.42
C PHE A 230 0.28 -10.35 -15.07
N GLY A 231 0.90 -9.25 -15.48
CA GLY A 231 0.32 -7.91 -15.38
C GLY A 231 0.88 -7.00 -16.45
N VAL A 232 0.01 -6.14 -16.98
CA VAL A 232 0.36 -5.05 -17.89
C VAL A 232 -0.28 -3.79 -17.35
N SER A 233 0.49 -2.71 -17.30
CA SER A 233 0.00 -1.40 -16.88
C SER A 233 0.54 -0.30 -17.75
N GLY A 234 -0.23 0.77 -17.86
CA GLY A 234 0.19 2.01 -18.51
C GLY A 234 -0.23 3.21 -17.67
N GLU A 235 0.58 4.25 -17.68
CA GLU A 235 0.31 5.53 -17.04
C GLU A 235 0.79 6.65 -17.95
N ASP A 236 -0.03 7.67 -18.11
CA ASP A 236 0.29 8.92 -18.79
C ASP A 236 -0.15 10.08 -17.92
N HIS A 237 0.76 11.00 -17.61
CA HIS A 237 0.39 12.17 -16.83
C HIS A 237 1.21 13.41 -17.19
N ASP A 238 0.55 14.55 -17.03
CA ASP A 238 1.15 15.87 -17.06
C ASP A 238 1.10 16.45 -15.65
N GLU A 239 2.17 17.13 -15.22
CA GLU A 239 2.24 17.77 -13.91
C GLU A 239 3.24 18.91 -13.88
N ARG A 240 3.04 19.85 -12.94
CA ARG A 240 4.10 20.77 -12.53
C ARG A 240 4.95 20.11 -11.45
N VAL A 241 6.25 20.16 -11.62
CA VAL A 241 7.21 19.78 -10.59
C VAL A 241 7.67 21.05 -9.90
N LEU A 242 7.25 21.21 -8.65
CA LEU A 242 7.65 22.31 -7.79
C LEU A 242 8.82 21.85 -6.93
N ARG A 243 9.83 22.71 -6.77
CA ARG A 243 10.90 22.48 -5.80
C ARG A 243 10.65 23.35 -4.57
N PHE A 244 10.95 22.79 -3.41
CA PHE A 244 10.67 23.44 -2.14
C PHE A 244 11.92 23.62 -1.31
N TYR A 245 11.97 24.72 -0.58
CA TYR A 245 12.92 24.97 0.47
C TYR A 245 12.14 25.46 1.70
N ASP A 246 12.28 24.75 2.84
CA ASP A 246 11.53 25.02 4.06
C ASP A 246 10.01 25.12 3.89
N GLY A 247 9.44 24.27 3.03
CA GLY A 247 8.01 24.25 2.74
C GLY A 247 7.52 25.44 1.94
N GLN A 248 8.41 26.24 1.37
CA GLN A 248 8.08 27.31 0.42
C GLN A 248 8.53 26.91 -0.98
N PRO A 249 7.69 27.10 -1.99
CA PRO A 249 8.11 26.84 -3.36
C PRO A 249 9.21 27.82 -3.76
N VAL A 250 10.25 27.29 -4.41
CA VAL A 250 11.33 28.10 -4.92
C VAL A 250 10.87 28.75 -6.23
N ALA A 251 10.68 30.06 -6.21
CA ALA A 251 10.35 30.83 -7.42
C ALA A 251 11.45 30.60 -8.49
N ARG A 252 11.06 30.33 -9.74
CA ARG A 252 11.89 30.01 -10.91
C ARG A 252 12.37 28.55 -11.03
N ASP A 253 12.04 27.67 -10.10
CA ASP A 253 12.35 26.23 -10.17
C ASP A 253 11.11 25.39 -10.49
N THR A 254 10.16 25.94 -11.24
CA THR A 254 8.97 25.21 -11.69
C THR A 254 9.21 24.62 -13.06
N LEU A 255 9.04 23.31 -13.16
CA LEU A 255 9.13 22.55 -14.40
C LEU A 255 7.77 21.93 -14.72
N SER A 256 7.36 21.96 -15.98
CA SER A 256 6.29 21.10 -16.47
C SER A 256 6.90 19.77 -16.89
N ARG A 257 6.29 18.68 -16.46
CA ARG A 257 6.71 17.32 -16.80
C ARG A 257 5.57 16.59 -17.48
N ARG A 258 5.87 16.01 -18.64
CA ARG A 258 5.03 14.97 -19.24
C ARG A 258 5.70 13.63 -19.06
N PHE A 259 4.95 12.69 -18.51
CA PHE A 259 5.44 11.36 -18.17
C PHE A 259 4.53 10.30 -18.76
N THR A 260 5.12 9.36 -19.48
CA THR A 260 4.42 8.18 -19.97
C THR A 260 5.22 6.93 -19.63
N ILE A 261 4.57 5.90 -19.11
CA ILE A 261 5.21 4.62 -18.84
C ILE A 261 4.26 3.47 -19.17
N ALA A 262 4.82 2.43 -19.79
CA ALA A 262 4.17 1.12 -19.92
C ALA A 262 5.06 0.06 -19.26
N ARG A 263 4.45 -0.86 -18.55
CA ARG A 263 5.11 -1.96 -17.84
C ARG A 263 4.41 -3.26 -18.13
N GLY A 264 5.18 -4.33 -18.25
CA GLY A 264 4.66 -5.70 -18.34
C GLY A 264 5.52 -6.64 -17.51
N ALA A 265 4.88 -7.63 -16.90
CA ALA A 265 5.58 -8.70 -16.21
C ALA A 265 4.78 -10.00 -16.29
N ALA A 266 5.50 -11.12 -16.32
CA ALA A 266 4.93 -12.46 -16.18
C ALA A 266 5.83 -13.30 -15.29
N ALA A 267 5.25 -14.22 -14.52
CA ALA A 267 6.01 -15.11 -13.65
C ALA A 267 5.37 -16.48 -13.53
N TRP A 268 6.22 -17.46 -13.29
CA TRP A 268 5.87 -18.87 -13.11
C TRP A 268 6.42 -19.37 -11.78
N ALA A 269 5.66 -20.23 -11.13
CA ALA A 269 6.10 -20.91 -9.93
C ALA A 269 7.06 -22.04 -10.31
N LEU A 270 8.32 -21.96 -9.85
CA LEU A 270 9.29 -23.05 -9.90
C LEU A 270 9.00 -24.08 -8.80
N SER A 271 8.63 -23.58 -7.63
CA SER A 271 8.08 -24.37 -6.54
C SER A 271 7.02 -23.54 -5.82
N ALA A 272 5.97 -24.20 -5.35
CA ALA A 272 4.90 -23.54 -4.63
C ALA A 272 4.21 -24.49 -3.67
N SER A 273 4.06 -24.05 -2.44
CA SER A 273 3.38 -24.77 -1.35
C SER A 273 2.68 -23.75 -0.44
N GLU A 274 1.93 -24.24 0.53
CA GLU A 274 1.31 -23.40 1.55
C GLU A 274 2.32 -22.72 2.49
N ARG A 275 3.57 -23.22 2.52
CA ARG A 275 4.65 -22.66 3.34
C ARG A 275 5.50 -21.62 2.61
N GLY A 276 5.24 -21.39 1.31
CA GLY A 276 5.96 -20.44 0.51
C GLY A 276 6.20 -20.90 -0.92
N PHE A 277 6.95 -20.09 -1.67
CA PHE A 277 7.17 -20.33 -3.10
C PHE A 277 8.52 -19.79 -3.58
N VAL A 278 8.95 -20.31 -4.72
CA VAL A 278 9.99 -19.73 -5.57
C VAL A 278 9.36 -19.48 -6.94
N ARG A 279 9.41 -18.25 -7.42
CA ARG A 279 8.84 -17.82 -8.70
C ARG A 279 9.88 -17.13 -9.56
N LEU A 280 9.99 -17.55 -10.80
CA LEU A 280 10.81 -16.90 -11.82
C LEU A 280 9.91 -16.13 -12.76
N GLY A 281 10.32 -14.93 -13.14
CA GLY A 281 9.56 -14.10 -14.06
C GLY A 281 10.43 -13.28 -14.98
N VAL A 282 9.77 -12.65 -15.92
CA VAL A 282 10.33 -11.65 -16.83
C VAL A 282 9.55 -10.34 -16.67
N GLN A 283 10.24 -9.23 -16.80
CA GLN A 283 9.67 -7.89 -16.71
C GLN A 283 10.25 -6.99 -17.79
N ALA A 284 9.44 -6.05 -18.24
CA ALA A 284 9.85 -5.03 -19.20
C ALA A 284 9.15 -3.72 -18.88
N GLN A 285 9.80 -2.62 -19.23
CA GLN A 285 9.21 -1.28 -19.18
C GLN A 285 9.68 -0.42 -20.34
N VAL A 286 8.82 0.50 -20.74
CA VAL A 286 9.14 1.62 -21.62
C VAL A 286 8.70 2.88 -20.93
N ARG A 287 9.57 3.87 -20.83
CA ARG A 287 9.36 5.11 -20.12
C ARG A 287 9.80 6.30 -20.93
N ARG A 288 9.03 7.38 -20.85
CA ARG A 288 9.33 8.66 -21.47
C ARG A 288 9.10 9.78 -20.47
N ASP A 289 10.08 10.65 -20.34
CA ASP A 289 10.03 11.87 -19.55
C ASP A 289 10.36 13.07 -20.45
N ASP A 290 9.48 14.05 -20.49
CA ASP A 290 9.71 15.33 -21.13
C ASP A 290 9.60 16.43 -20.07
N PHE A 291 10.64 17.26 -19.91
CA PHE A 291 10.64 18.43 -19.03
C PHE A 291 10.65 19.71 -19.85
N ILE A 292 9.80 20.66 -19.47
CA ILE A 292 9.62 21.95 -20.16
C ILE A 292 9.69 23.05 -19.11
N VAL A 293 10.48 24.09 -19.37
CA VAL A 293 10.57 25.33 -18.57
C VAL A 293 9.85 26.43 -19.33
N GLU A 294 8.75 26.95 -18.83
CA GLU A 294 7.99 28.10 -19.36
C GLU A 294 7.93 28.16 -20.91
N GLY A 295 7.52 27.06 -21.56
CA GLY A 295 7.36 26.99 -23.02
C GLY A 295 8.63 26.72 -23.83
N ALA A 296 9.79 26.59 -23.17
CA ALA A 296 11.03 26.13 -23.77
C ALA A 296 11.36 24.69 -23.33
N PRO A 297 12.14 23.92 -24.11
CA PRO A 297 12.67 22.66 -23.61
C PRO A 297 13.42 22.86 -22.31
N GLY A 298 13.12 22.03 -21.30
CA GLY A 298 13.83 22.05 -20.03
C GLY A 298 15.31 21.70 -20.16
N PRO A 299 16.06 21.80 -19.07
CA PRO A 299 17.48 21.43 -19.06
C PRO A 299 17.72 19.93 -19.27
N PHE A 300 16.66 19.15 -19.31
CA PHE A 300 16.69 17.70 -19.51
C PHE A 300 16.17 17.38 -20.91
N PRO A 301 16.94 16.70 -21.75
CA PRO A 301 16.47 16.27 -23.06
C PRO A 301 15.32 15.26 -22.88
N ARG A 302 14.44 15.25 -23.88
CA ARG A 302 13.41 14.23 -23.99
C ARG A 302 14.05 12.84 -24.01
N THR A 303 13.61 11.96 -23.13
CA THR A 303 14.16 10.63 -23.02
C THR A 303 13.11 9.56 -23.25
N VAL A 304 13.43 8.58 -24.08
CA VAL A 304 12.69 7.33 -24.21
C VAL A 304 13.61 6.22 -23.80
N THR A 305 13.23 5.52 -22.74
CA THR A 305 14.06 4.47 -22.17
C THR A 305 13.26 3.19 -22.05
N ALA A 306 13.83 2.07 -22.48
CA ALA A 306 13.25 0.77 -22.30
C ALA A 306 14.25 -0.17 -21.63
N ALA A 307 13.74 -1.03 -20.75
CA ALA A 307 14.54 -2.03 -20.06
C ALA A 307 13.74 -3.30 -19.91
N ALA A 308 14.40 -4.44 -19.99
CA ALA A 308 13.78 -5.74 -19.81
C ALA A 308 14.75 -6.73 -19.15
N GLY A 309 14.22 -7.70 -18.44
CA GLY A 309 15.03 -8.73 -17.84
C GLY A 309 14.31 -9.65 -16.88
N PRO A 310 15.01 -10.65 -16.35
CA PRO A 310 14.44 -11.62 -15.41
C PRO A 310 14.28 -11.04 -14.01
N TYR A 311 13.41 -11.69 -13.22
CA TYR A 311 13.35 -11.54 -11.79
C TYR A 311 13.02 -12.85 -11.09
N LEU A 312 13.46 -12.99 -9.85
CA LEU A 312 13.19 -14.09 -8.96
C LEU A 312 12.48 -13.58 -7.72
N VAL A 313 11.45 -14.29 -7.26
CA VAL A 313 10.81 -14.04 -5.98
C VAL A 313 10.87 -15.31 -5.14
N TRP A 314 11.48 -15.19 -3.98
CA TRP A 314 11.45 -16.21 -2.95
C TRP A 314 10.56 -15.72 -1.80
N ASN A 315 9.70 -16.61 -1.31
CA ASN A 315 8.83 -16.35 -0.17
C ASN A 315 8.79 -17.55 0.77
N ARG A 316 8.85 -17.27 2.06
CA ARG A 316 8.51 -18.19 3.14
C ARG A 316 7.38 -17.59 3.93
N ALA A 317 6.19 -18.14 3.82
CA ALA A 317 4.99 -17.64 4.47
C ALA A 317 4.99 -17.94 5.97
N ASN A 318 4.65 -16.95 6.78
CA ASN A 318 4.43 -17.12 8.22
C ASN A 318 3.44 -16.06 8.69
N PHE A 319 2.23 -16.45 8.97
CA PHE A 319 1.15 -15.52 9.21
C PHE A 319 0.72 -15.46 10.67
N LEU A 320 0.31 -14.30 11.12
CA LEU A 320 -0.26 -14.03 12.42
C LEU A 320 -1.59 -13.29 12.23
N VAL A 321 -2.63 -13.77 12.89
CA VAL A 321 -3.86 -12.97 13.03
C VAL A 321 -3.68 -12.05 14.23
N ALA A 322 -3.67 -10.74 13.99
CA ALA A 322 -3.61 -9.70 15.00
C ALA A 322 -4.97 -9.00 15.09
N THR A 323 -5.37 -8.58 16.28
CA THR A 323 -6.61 -7.82 16.47
C THR A 323 -6.26 -6.43 17.00
N GLY A 324 -6.86 -5.38 16.44
CA GLY A 324 -6.67 -4.00 16.91
C GLY A 324 -5.31 -3.40 16.56
N TYR A 325 -4.61 -3.92 15.56
CA TYR A 325 -3.31 -3.41 15.13
C TYR A 325 -3.46 -2.09 14.33
N ALA A 326 -4.14 -2.10 13.20
CA ALA A 326 -4.37 -0.90 12.40
C ALA A 326 -5.73 -0.24 12.71
N GLY A 327 -6.73 -1.02 13.10
CA GLY A 327 -8.08 -0.60 13.41
C GLY A 327 -8.57 -1.08 14.77
N PHE A 328 -9.89 -1.15 14.93
CA PHE A 328 -10.58 -1.62 16.14
C PHE A 328 -11.37 -2.90 15.83
N ALA A 329 -11.41 -3.83 16.81
CA ALA A 329 -12.30 -5.00 16.84
C ALA A 329 -12.30 -5.88 15.57
N ARG A 330 -11.30 -5.79 14.70
CA ARG A 330 -11.15 -6.59 13.50
C ARG A 330 -9.91 -7.46 13.57
N GLU A 331 -10.05 -8.68 13.06
CA GLU A 331 -8.92 -9.55 12.79
C GLU A 331 -8.17 -9.06 11.56
N GLU A 332 -6.88 -8.87 11.70
CA GLU A 332 -5.96 -8.44 10.66
C GLU A 332 -4.89 -9.49 10.50
N ASP A 333 -4.69 -9.87 9.29
CA ASP A 333 -3.70 -10.87 8.98
C ASP A 333 -2.34 -10.18 8.70
N VAL A 334 -1.33 -10.49 9.47
CA VAL A 334 0.02 -9.94 9.35
C VAL A 334 0.96 -11.03 8.86
N ASP A 335 1.59 -10.81 7.69
CA ASP A 335 2.62 -11.72 7.20
C ASP A 335 3.96 -11.44 7.91
N LEU A 336 4.35 -12.34 8.76
CA LEU A 336 5.64 -12.38 9.46
C LEU A 336 6.65 -13.29 8.75
N GLY A 337 6.38 -13.67 7.52
CA GLY A 337 7.27 -14.43 6.69
C GLY A 337 8.42 -13.61 6.13
N ALA A 338 9.20 -14.26 5.28
CA ALA A 338 10.27 -13.62 4.54
C ALA A 338 9.91 -13.59 3.05
N THR A 339 10.08 -12.46 2.42
CA THR A 339 9.93 -12.29 0.96
C THR A 339 11.15 -11.54 0.44
N VAL A 340 11.80 -12.10 -0.57
CA VAL A 340 12.88 -11.43 -1.29
C VAL A 340 12.59 -11.50 -2.78
N ARG A 341 12.61 -10.34 -3.43
CA ARG A 341 12.57 -10.20 -4.87
C ARG A 341 13.91 -9.66 -5.35
N PHE A 342 14.52 -10.35 -6.28
CA PHE A 342 15.69 -9.90 -7.02
C PHE A 342 15.32 -9.76 -8.48
N GLY A 343 15.62 -8.62 -9.10
CA GLY A 343 15.42 -8.35 -10.52
C GLY A 343 16.69 -7.80 -11.15
N LEU A 344 16.90 -8.13 -12.41
CA LEU A 344 17.98 -7.57 -13.22
C LEU A 344 17.42 -7.23 -14.58
N MET A 345 17.52 -5.96 -14.98
CA MET A 345 17.08 -5.53 -16.31
C MET A 345 18.29 -5.03 -17.10
N ALA A 346 18.36 -5.39 -18.35
CA ALA A 346 19.25 -4.78 -19.33
C ALA A 346 18.59 -3.52 -19.89
N ALA A 347 19.37 -2.46 -20.04
CA ALA A 347 18.99 -1.16 -20.56
C ALA A 347 19.98 -0.75 -21.65
N PRO A 348 19.93 -1.37 -22.85
CA PRO A 348 20.89 -1.13 -23.91
C PRO A 348 20.66 0.24 -24.55
N ARG A 349 21.71 0.81 -25.18
CA ARG A 349 21.66 2.06 -25.95
C ARG A 349 20.56 2.04 -27.02
N ALA A 350 20.34 0.88 -27.63
CA ALA A 350 19.27 0.69 -28.62
C ALA A 350 17.86 0.99 -28.07
N PHE A 351 17.69 1.02 -26.75
CA PHE A 351 16.43 1.31 -26.06
C PHE A 351 16.33 2.74 -25.53
N GLY A 352 17.21 3.65 -25.98
CA GLY A 352 17.14 5.07 -25.66
C GLY A 352 18.05 5.54 -24.52
N TYR A 353 19.02 4.74 -24.12
CA TYR A 353 20.06 5.15 -23.16
C TYR A 353 21.27 5.77 -23.86
N GLU A 354 22.05 6.57 -23.14
CA GLU A 354 23.30 7.08 -23.64
C GLU A 354 24.37 5.98 -23.73
N ARG A 355 24.32 5.01 -22.82
CA ARG A 355 25.27 3.90 -22.68
C ARG A 355 24.52 2.61 -22.39
N ASP A 356 25.16 1.49 -22.70
CA ASP A 356 24.65 0.19 -22.27
C ASP A 356 24.71 0.09 -20.75
N GLY A 357 23.61 -0.28 -20.13
CA GLY A 357 23.46 -0.35 -18.68
C GLY A 357 22.74 -1.59 -18.20
N ILE A 358 22.90 -1.85 -16.92
CA ILE A 358 22.16 -2.87 -16.18
C ILE A 358 21.47 -2.23 -14.97
N ALA A 359 20.27 -2.68 -14.68
CA ALA A 359 19.47 -2.17 -13.57
C ALA A 359 19.11 -3.31 -12.61
N PRO A 360 19.96 -3.58 -11.61
CA PRO A 360 19.62 -4.50 -10.52
C PRO A 360 18.59 -3.88 -9.59
N LEU A 361 17.75 -4.76 -9.01
CA LEU A 361 16.78 -4.41 -7.99
C LEU A 361 16.70 -5.51 -6.95
N VAL A 362 16.66 -5.11 -5.68
CA VAL A 362 16.33 -5.97 -4.54
C VAL A 362 15.20 -5.34 -3.76
N ILE A 363 14.17 -6.13 -3.47
CA ILE A 363 13.12 -5.79 -2.50
C ILE A 363 13.06 -6.93 -1.50
N ALA A 364 13.15 -6.61 -0.22
CA ALA A 364 13.11 -7.59 0.85
C ALA A 364 12.15 -7.18 1.95
N ARG A 365 11.44 -8.15 2.51
CA ARG A 365 10.68 -8.02 3.74
C ARG A 365 10.92 -9.24 4.60
N LEU A 366 11.28 -9.03 5.85
CA LEU A 366 11.57 -10.07 6.84
C LEU A 366 10.72 -9.77 8.08
N GLY A 367 9.81 -10.66 8.42
CA GLY A 367 8.99 -10.53 9.62
C GLY A 367 9.41 -11.54 10.69
N GLY A 368 9.00 -11.28 11.93
CA GLY A 368 9.25 -12.19 13.04
C GLY A 368 8.44 -11.81 14.28
N ARG A 369 8.30 -12.79 15.19
CA ARG A 369 7.71 -12.55 16.52
C ARG A 369 8.77 -11.97 17.43
N VAL A 370 8.36 -11.03 18.28
CA VAL A 370 9.14 -10.49 19.39
C VAL A 370 8.34 -10.71 20.68
N PRO A 371 8.94 -10.60 21.87
CA PRO A 371 8.18 -10.65 23.11
C PRO A 371 7.03 -9.63 23.10
N LEU A 372 5.82 -10.07 23.41
CA LEU A 372 4.58 -9.30 23.43
C LEU A 372 4.16 -8.73 22.07
N GLY A 373 4.68 -9.25 20.93
CA GLY A 373 4.31 -8.68 19.64
C GLY A 373 5.01 -9.27 18.44
N PHE A 374 5.23 -8.41 17.45
CA PHE A 374 5.87 -8.78 16.19
C PHE A 374 6.62 -7.60 15.60
N GLY A 375 7.46 -7.85 14.63
CA GLY A 375 8.15 -6.81 13.89
C GLY A 375 8.52 -7.25 12.49
N TYR A 376 8.90 -6.30 11.67
CA TYR A 376 9.39 -6.55 10.32
C TYR A 376 10.42 -5.52 9.88
N LEU A 377 11.33 -5.98 9.04
CA LEU A 377 12.31 -5.17 8.32
C LEU A 377 11.91 -5.15 6.86
N GLU A 378 11.99 -4.00 6.25
CA GLU A 378 11.73 -3.80 4.83
C GLU A 378 12.92 -3.10 4.18
N GLY A 379 13.29 -3.53 2.99
CA GLY A 379 14.39 -2.95 2.24
C GLY A 379 14.08 -2.90 0.75
N LEU A 380 14.49 -1.81 0.13
CA LEU A 380 14.48 -1.62 -1.31
C LEU A 380 15.84 -1.06 -1.71
N ALA A 381 16.50 -1.68 -2.66
CA ALA A 381 17.73 -1.18 -3.26
C ALA A 381 17.70 -1.44 -4.77
N GLY A 382 18.05 -0.43 -5.55
CA GLY A 382 18.12 -0.57 -6.99
C GLY A 382 18.82 0.62 -7.61
N GLY A 383 19.32 0.45 -8.84
CA GLY A 383 19.99 1.52 -9.55
C GLY A 383 20.26 1.14 -11.00
N LEU A 384 20.76 2.09 -11.76
CA LEU A 384 21.27 1.91 -13.11
C LEU A 384 22.78 2.03 -13.07
N TYR A 385 23.44 1.00 -13.52
CA TYR A 385 24.90 0.95 -13.68
C TYR A 385 25.26 0.93 -15.16
N ASP A 386 26.18 1.79 -15.57
CA ASP A 386 26.77 1.81 -16.89
C ASP A 386 28.31 1.67 -16.81
N SER A 387 29.02 1.86 -17.91
CA SER A 387 30.48 1.80 -17.96
C SER A 387 31.21 2.86 -17.11
N SER A 388 30.48 3.89 -16.62
CA SER A 388 31.02 4.94 -15.73
C SER A 388 30.72 4.68 -14.26
N GLY A 389 30.00 3.59 -13.92
CA GLY A 389 29.59 3.24 -12.56
C GLY A 389 28.10 3.42 -12.32
N LEU A 390 27.72 3.80 -11.09
CA LEU A 390 26.34 4.06 -10.72
C LEU A 390 25.87 5.41 -11.29
N ASP A 391 24.97 5.35 -12.27
CA ASP A 391 24.37 6.56 -12.86
C ASP A 391 23.26 7.11 -11.97
N SER A 392 22.35 6.25 -11.52
CA SER A 392 21.26 6.61 -10.62
C SER A 392 20.89 5.42 -9.72
N GLY A 393 20.39 5.69 -8.53
CA GLY A 393 20.01 4.61 -7.64
C GLY A 393 19.30 5.09 -6.38
N SER A 394 18.72 4.12 -5.65
CA SER A 394 18.10 4.39 -4.37
C SER A 394 18.25 3.20 -3.42
N VAL A 395 18.40 3.50 -2.15
CA VAL A 395 18.28 2.55 -1.05
C VAL A 395 17.30 3.10 -0.04
N GLN A 396 16.35 2.29 0.38
CA GLN A 396 15.40 2.62 1.44
C GLN A 396 15.31 1.43 2.38
N LEU A 397 15.38 1.69 3.67
CA LEU A 397 15.29 0.69 4.71
C LEU A 397 14.26 1.16 5.75
N ALA A 398 13.45 0.24 6.25
CA ALA A 398 12.52 0.51 7.33
C ALA A 398 12.47 -0.67 8.31
N ALA A 399 12.26 -0.35 9.58
CA ALA A 399 12.01 -1.30 10.65
C ALA A 399 10.76 -0.89 11.41
N THR A 400 9.88 -1.85 11.67
CA THR A 400 8.67 -1.63 12.48
C THR A 400 8.57 -2.71 13.55
N VAL A 401 8.30 -2.30 14.78
CA VAL A 401 7.98 -3.20 15.89
C VAL A 401 6.63 -2.82 16.45
N VAL A 402 5.78 -3.80 16.63
CA VAL A 402 4.44 -3.67 17.22
C VAL A 402 4.40 -4.51 18.48
N LEU A 403 4.09 -3.87 19.60
CA LEU A 403 3.95 -4.49 20.90
C LEU A 403 2.48 -4.45 21.33
N GLN A 404 1.93 -5.57 21.73
CA GLN A 404 0.56 -5.71 22.22
C GLN A 404 0.55 -6.38 23.60
N PRO A 405 0.88 -5.63 24.67
CA PRO A 405 0.89 -6.18 26.03
C PRO A 405 -0.47 -6.72 26.44
N THR A 406 -1.54 -6.09 25.97
CA THR A 406 -2.94 -6.52 26.13
C THR A 406 -3.70 -6.29 24.82
N ARG A 407 -4.90 -6.86 24.70
CA ARG A 407 -5.77 -6.64 23.54
C ARG A 407 -6.16 -5.17 23.29
N HIS A 408 -6.08 -4.34 24.34
CA HIS A 408 -6.48 -2.92 24.29
C HIS A 408 -5.27 -1.95 24.21
N GLN A 409 -4.05 -2.47 24.21
CA GLN A 409 -2.84 -1.65 24.22
C GLN A 409 -1.94 -2.02 23.06
N VAL A 410 -1.53 -1.03 22.27
CA VAL A 410 -0.63 -1.21 21.13
C VAL A 410 0.46 -0.17 21.19
N GLY A 411 1.71 -0.63 21.31
CA GLY A 411 2.90 0.19 21.13
C GLY A 411 3.46 -0.02 19.72
N ILE A 412 3.85 1.05 19.03
CA ILE A 412 4.41 1.01 17.69
C ILE A 412 5.69 1.80 17.68
N LEU A 413 6.76 1.17 17.23
CA LEU A 413 8.05 1.80 16.94
C LEU A 413 8.32 1.62 15.45
N HIS A 414 8.60 2.70 14.75
CA HIS A 414 8.96 2.66 13.33
C HIS A 414 10.15 3.57 13.08
N VAL A 415 11.10 3.09 12.29
CA VAL A 415 12.24 3.85 11.82
C VAL A 415 12.42 3.56 10.34
N GLU A 416 12.56 4.60 9.54
CA GLU A 416 12.92 4.46 8.12
C GLU A 416 14.03 5.44 7.74
N GLY A 417 14.81 5.07 6.73
CA GLY A 417 15.84 5.93 6.16
C GLY A 417 16.06 5.62 4.69
N GLY A 418 16.57 6.61 3.98
CA GLY A 418 16.76 6.48 2.56
C GLY A 418 17.91 7.31 2.00
N TRP A 419 18.41 6.83 0.87
CA TRP A 419 19.41 7.46 0.05
C TRP A 419 19.02 7.36 -1.42
N ILE A 420 19.14 8.45 -2.16
CA ILE A 420 18.94 8.49 -3.61
C ILE A 420 20.19 9.11 -4.24
N GLU A 421 20.72 8.45 -5.26
CA GLU A 421 21.78 9.00 -6.09
C GLU A 421 21.16 9.67 -7.29
N ASN A 422 21.57 10.92 -7.55
CA ASN A 422 21.13 11.72 -8.68
C ASN A 422 19.59 11.73 -8.87
N PRO A 423 18.78 12.21 -7.91
CA PRO A 423 17.32 12.24 -8.05
C PRO A 423 16.90 13.14 -9.22
N LEU A 424 15.89 12.73 -9.99
CA LEU A 424 15.21 13.65 -10.91
C LEU A 424 14.44 14.71 -10.13
N PRO A 425 14.19 15.89 -10.71
CA PRO A 425 13.33 16.87 -10.08
C PRO A 425 11.97 16.28 -9.67
N GLY A 426 11.56 16.50 -8.43
CA GLY A 426 10.30 16.01 -7.88
C GLY A 426 10.32 14.56 -7.39
N SER A 427 11.50 13.97 -7.26
CA SER A 427 11.64 12.60 -6.77
C SER A 427 12.58 12.47 -5.58
N GLU A 428 12.98 13.57 -5.05
CA GLU A 428 13.69 13.69 -3.79
C GLU A 428 12.81 13.16 -2.64
N PHE A 429 13.43 12.79 -1.54
CA PHE A 429 12.67 12.60 -0.30
C PHE A 429 12.04 13.92 0.11
N ASP A 430 10.78 13.83 0.52
CA ASP A 430 9.96 14.95 0.90
C ASP A 430 9.18 14.58 2.16
N LEU A 431 9.58 15.19 3.28
CA LEU A 431 9.00 14.94 4.59
C LEU A 431 8.38 16.20 5.18
N GLY A 432 7.32 16.00 5.93
CA GLY A 432 6.52 17.01 6.60
C GLY A 432 5.08 16.57 6.77
N LEU A 433 4.16 17.49 6.64
CA LEU A 433 2.73 17.23 6.81
C LEU A 433 2.27 16.12 5.86
N GLY A 434 1.91 14.98 6.44
CA GLY A 434 1.42 13.81 5.69
C GLY A 434 2.39 12.66 5.55
N ARG A 435 3.67 12.91 5.58
CA ARG A 435 4.73 11.89 5.60
C ARG A 435 5.90 12.40 6.41
N GLY A 436 6.21 11.74 7.51
CA GLY A 436 7.27 12.16 8.43
C GLY A 436 6.72 12.85 9.67
N PRO A 437 7.48 13.75 10.32
CA PRO A 437 7.06 14.43 11.53
C PRO A 437 5.78 15.25 11.29
N ARG A 438 4.72 14.94 12.05
CA ARG A 438 3.34 15.36 11.72
C ARG A 438 3.03 16.83 12.05
N ALA A 439 3.88 17.52 12.83
CA ALA A 439 3.68 18.91 13.16
C ALA A 439 4.43 19.89 12.23
N PHE A 440 5.15 19.39 11.24
CA PHE A 440 5.83 20.21 10.26
C PHE A 440 4.97 20.43 9.04
N ARG A 441 5.10 21.58 8.38
CA ARG A 441 4.37 21.89 7.14
C ARG A 441 4.78 20.94 6.01
N SER A 442 3.97 20.85 4.98
CA SER A 442 4.31 20.11 3.76
C SER A 442 5.62 20.63 3.19
N HIS A 443 6.43 19.72 2.64
CA HIS A 443 7.74 20.04 2.04
C HIS A 443 8.74 20.71 2.99
N ALA A 444 8.57 20.49 4.31
CA ALA A 444 9.46 21.09 5.30
C ALA A 444 10.91 20.62 5.13
N PHE A 445 11.07 19.37 4.71
CA PHE A 445 12.37 18.73 4.54
C PHE A 445 12.42 18.03 3.19
N THR A 446 13.30 18.49 2.30
CA THR A 446 13.50 17.89 0.98
C THR A 446 14.97 17.56 0.77
N GLY A 447 15.26 16.47 0.07
CA GLY A 447 16.64 16.08 -0.21
C GLY A 447 16.81 14.68 -0.76
N ASP A 448 18.06 14.30 -1.00
CA ASP A 448 18.44 12.97 -1.48
C ASP A 448 18.81 11.99 -0.35
N ARG A 449 18.74 12.44 0.88
CA ARG A 449 18.92 11.67 2.13
C ARG A 449 17.72 11.90 3.03
N SER A 450 17.27 10.85 3.73
CA SER A 450 16.17 10.98 4.67
C SER A 450 16.31 10.07 5.87
N ILE A 451 15.70 10.49 6.97
CA ILE A 451 15.45 9.67 8.15
C ILE A 451 14.08 10.04 8.72
N PHE A 452 13.32 9.05 9.17
CA PHE A 452 12.10 9.25 9.93
C PHE A 452 11.98 8.17 11.01
N ALA A 453 11.59 8.58 12.21
CA ALA A 453 11.29 7.69 13.32
C ALA A 453 10.01 8.15 14.02
N THR A 454 9.18 7.21 14.44
CA THR A 454 7.99 7.47 15.25
C THR A 454 7.84 6.41 16.32
N ALA A 455 7.44 6.86 17.52
CA ALA A 455 6.98 6.02 18.60
C ALA A 455 5.55 6.43 18.94
N GLU A 456 4.61 5.50 18.89
CA GLU A 456 3.20 5.75 19.21
C GLU A 456 2.68 4.66 20.15
N TYR A 457 2.01 5.07 21.23
CA TYR A 457 1.33 4.17 22.16
C TYR A 457 -0.16 4.47 22.15
N ARG A 458 -0.96 3.42 21.87
CA ARG A 458 -2.43 3.49 21.75
C ARG A 458 -3.08 2.70 22.87
N VAL A 459 -4.18 3.25 23.39
CA VAL A 459 -5.06 2.57 24.34
C VAL A 459 -6.47 2.61 23.80
N THR A 460 -7.06 1.44 23.58
CA THR A 460 -8.48 1.31 23.23
C THR A 460 -9.32 1.52 24.49
N VAL A 461 -10.21 2.49 24.46
CA VAL A 461 -11.11 2.84 25.55
C VAL A 461 -12.44 2.10 25.41
N ALA A 462 -12.93 1.95 24.19
CA ALA A 462 -14.14 1.20 23.87
C ALA A 462 -13.99 0.53 22.50
N ASP A 463 -14.30 -0.77 22.43
CA ASP A 463 -14.21 -1.54 21.19
C ASP A 463 -15.39 -1.25 20.24
N ASP A 464 -16.56 -1.00 20.80
CA ASP A 464 -17.82 -0.86 20.04
C ASP A 464 -18.80 0.10 20.74
N PHE A 465 -18.39 1.38 20.85
CA PHE A 465 -19.23 2.42 21.44
C PHE A 465 -20.48 2.63 20.58
N LEU A 466 -21.66 2.58 21.21
CA LEU A 466 -22.97 2.64 20.55
C LEU A 466 -23.18 1.58 19.45
N GLY A 467 -22.47 0.46 19.52
CA GLY A 467 -22.56 -0.62 18.53
C GLY A 467 -21.95 -0.29 17.16
N MET A 468 -21.18 0.81 17.03
CA MET A 468 -20.70 1.29 15.73
C MET A 468 -19.28 1.85 15.72
N VAL A 469 -18.75 2.34 16.84
CA VAL A 469 -17.49 3.09 16.84
C VAL A 469 -16.53 2.57 17.89
N GLY A 470 -15.35 2.13 17.48
CA GLY A 470 -14.21 1.94 18.36
C GLY A 470 -13.60 3.28 18.74
N LEU A 471 -13.28 3.46 20.01
CA LEU A 471 -12.70 4.68 20.56
C LEU A 471 -11.38 4.36 21.27
N GLY A 472 -10.36 5.15 21.00
CA GLY A 472 -9.05 5.05 21.66
C GLY A 472 -8.38 6.39 21.79
N VAL A 473 -7.29 6.39 22.55
CA VAL A 473 -6.37 7.53 22.71
C VAL A 473 -4.95 7.09 22.37
N ALA A 474 -4.12 8.04 21.95
CA ALA A 474 -2.71 7.78 21.65
C ALA A 474 -1.82 8.91 22.13
N GLY A 475 -0.60 8.55 22.55
CA GLY A 475 0.51 9.48 22.71
C GLY A 475 1.60 9.12 21.70
N PHE A 476 2.35 10.12 21.21
CA PHE A 476 3.38 9.90 20.20
C PHE A 476 4.54 10.89 20.28
N VAL A 477 5.66 10.47 19.69
CA VAL A 477 6.83 11.30 19.43
C VAL A 477 7.33 10.97 18.03
N ASP A 478 7.59 11.99 17.21
CA ASP A 478 8.14 11.87 15.88
C ASP A 478 9.47 12.60 15.76
N HIS A 479 10.39 12.04 14.99
CA HIS A 479 11.64 12.67 14.58
C HIS A 479 11.92 12.37 13.11
N GLY A 480 12.32 13.36 12.34
CA GLY A 480 12.72 13.09 10.97
C GLY A 480 13.03 14.31 10.15
N GLY A 481 13.51 14.08 8.94
CA GLY A 481 13.84 15.10 7.98
C GLY A 481 14.51 14.55 6.74
N ALA A 482 14.80 15.45 5.80
CA ALA A 482 15.54 15.16 4.59
C ALA A 482 16.48 16.32 4.25
N TRP A 483 17.60 16.00 3.60
CA TRP A 483 18.64 16.96 3.22
C TRP A 483 19.39 16.47 1.99
N TYR A 484 20.07 17.39 1.29
CA TYR A 484 20.95 17.01 0.17
C TYR A 484 22.34 16.64 0.65
N ALA A 485 22.99 15.71 -0.04
CA ALA A 485 24.40 15.37 0.21
C ALA A 485 25.28 16.62 0.14
N GLY A 486 26.20 16.76 1.10
CA GLY A 486 27.07 17.94 1.22
C GLY A 486 26.41 19.16 1.88
N SER A 487 25.11 19.12 2.20
CA SER A 487 24.41 20.14 2.96
C SER A 487 24.27 19.76 4.45
N PRO A 488 24.09 20.72 5.35
CA PRO A 488 23.79 20.42 6.75
C PRO A 488 22.57 19.51 6.89
N ARG A 489 22.62 18.59 7.85
CA ARG A 489 21.51 17.70 8.16
C ARG A 489 20.31 18.52 8.68
N ARG A 490 19.14 18.30 8.08
CA ARG A 490 17.90 19.01 8.40
C ARG A 490 16.85 18.04 8.91
N THR A 491 16.55 18.14 10.19
CA THR A 491 15.56 17.30 10.87
C THR A 491 14.76 18.12 11.88
N GLY A 492 13.65 17.58 12.32
CA GLY A 492 12.82 18.18 13.36
C GLY A 492 12.20 17.13 14.28
N TRP A 493 11.73 17.59 15.44
CA TRP A 493 11.03 16.81 16.45
C TRP A 493 9.64 17.35 16.69
N ASP A 494 8.70 16.46 16.88
CA ASP A 494 7.41 16.79 17.50
C ASP A 494 6.94 15.69 18.43
N ALA A 495 6.01 16.05 19.33
CA ALA A 495 5.35 15.12 20.23
C ALA A 495 3.92 15.57 20.46
N GLY A 496 3.04 14.64 20.76
CA GLY A 496 1.65 14.97 20.96
C GLY A 496 0.79 13.83 21.46
N MET A 497 -0.51 14.11 21.48
CA MET A 497 -1.54 13.15 21.82
C MET A 497 -2.72 13.27 20.85
N GLY A 498 -3.53 12.24 20.79
CA GLY A 498 -4.66 12.26 19.89
C GLY A 498 -5.72 11.21 20.20
N ILE A 499 -6.86 11.39 19.55
CA ILE A 499 -7.99 10.47 19.60
C ILE A 499 -7.90 9.53 18.40
N ARG A 500 -8.32 8.29 18.59
CA ARG A 500 -8.44 7.26 17.57
C ARG A 500 -9.90 6.82 17.48
N LEU A 501 -10.47 6.90 16.29
CA LEU A 501 -11.83 6.46 16.02
C LEU A 501 -11.80 5.42 14.90
N GLY A 502 -12.58 4.36 15.04
CA GLY A 502 -12.72 3.33 14.01
C GLY A 502 -14.17 2.87 13.91
N ALA A 503 -14.68 2.69 12.71
CA ALA A 503 -16.01 2.12 12.52
C ALA A 503 -15.94 0.60 12.71
N SER A 504 -16.52 0.08 13.81
CA SER A 504 -16.49 -1.35 14.16
C SER A 504 -17.20 -2.23 13.13
N ARG A 505 -18.11 -1.67 12.35
CA ARG A 505 -18.89 -2.36 11.31
C ARG A 505 -18.39 -2.14 9.89
N SER A 506 -17.39 -1.27 9.70
CA SER A 506 -16.81 -1.00 8.39
C SER A 506 -15.81 -2.08 7.97
N THR A 507 -15.61 -2.19 6.67
CA THR A 507 -14.49 -2.93 6.09
C THR A 507 -13.20 -2.13 6.11
N ASP A 508 -13.23 -0.86 6.51
CA ASP A 508 -12.04 -0.04 6.71
C ASP A 508 -11.29 -0.53 7.95
N THR A 509 -10.00 -0.86 7.76
CA THR A 509 -9.14 -1.32 8.85
C THR A 509 -8.40 -0.19 9.54
N GLU A 510 -8.38 1.00 8.93
CA GLU A 510 -7.57 2.11 9.43
C GLU A 510 -8.36 2.99 10.39
N ALA A 511 -7.81 3.20 11.59
CA ALA A 511 -8.35 4.15 12.55
C ALA A 511 -8.16 5.58 12.05
N LEU A 512 -9.20 6.40 12.21
CA LEU A 512 -9.13 7.84 12.07
C LEU A 512 -8.37 8.43 13.25
N ARG A 513 -7.47 9.37 12.97
CA ARG A 513 -6.63 10.05 13.94
C ARG A 513 -6.97 11.54 14.00
N PHE A 514 -7.15 12.05 15.22
CA PHE A 514 -7.17 13.47 15.54
C PHE A 514 -5.99 13.73 16.47
N ASP A 515 -4.94 14.35 15.97
CA ASP A 515 -3.70 14.55 16.70
C ASP A 515 -3.46 16.04 16.99
N LEU A 516 -3.21 16.37 18.25
CA LEU A 516 -2.66 17.65 18.66
C LEU A 516 -1.17 17.47 18.95
N ALA A 517 -0.33 18.06 18.13
CA ALA A 517 1.11 17.92 18.16
C ALA A 517 1.80 19.25 18.50
N ARG A 518 2.84 19.19 19.33
CA ARG A 518 3.78 20.26 19.60
C ARG A 518 5.01 20.07 18.73
N ARG A 519 5.24 20.98 17.78
CA ARG A 519 6.53 21.09 17.09
C ARG A 519 7.54 21.77 17.98
N PHE A 520 8.74 21.18 18.13
CA PHE A 520 9.88 21.85 18.74
C PHE A 520 10.58 22.73 17.70
N ALA A 521 11.11 23.87 18.12
CA ALA A 521 11.82 24.76 17.21
C ALA A 521 13.04 24.10 16.59
N ASN A 522 13.27 24.36 15.32
CA ASN A 522 14.50 24.03 14.61
C ASN A 522 14.91 25.23 13.73
N ASP A 523 15.99 25.10 12.96
CA ASP A 523 16.51 26.18 12.10
C ASP A 523 15.50 26.62 11.02
N ALA A 524 14.53 25.76 10.69
CA ALA A 524 13.57 26.01 9.61
C ALA A 524 12.23 26.57 10.11
N GLN A 525 11.77 26.15 11.29
CA GLN A 525 10.43 26.49 11.78
C GLN A 525 10.42 26.71 13.30
N PRO A 526 9.72 27.76 13.79
CA PRO A 526 9.57 28.02 15.20
C PRO A 526 8.74 26.95 15.89
N ALA A 527 8.82 26.87 17.20
CA ALA A 527 7.93 26.03 18.00
C ALA A 527 6.47 26.41 17.78
N GLY A 528 5.58 25.43 17.79
CA GLY A 528 4.15 25.68 17.56
C GLY A 528 3.28 24.46 17.81
N TRP A 529 1.97 24.69 17.98
CA TRP A 529 0.97 23.65 18.06
C TRP A 529 0.30 23.43 16.70
N VAL A 530 0.03 22.19 16.37
CA VAL A 530 -0.56 21.77 15.08
C VAL A 530 -1.63 20.73 15.34
N LEU A 531 -2.80 20.94 14.75
CA LEU A 531 -3.89 19.96 14.72
C LEU A 531 -3.87 19.23 13.37
N THR A 532 -3.84 17.91 13.41
CA THR A 532 -3.94 17.10 12.20
C THR A 532 -5.04 16.06 12.31
N VAL A 533 -5.67 15.76 11.20
CA VAL A 533 -6.64 14.67 11.06
C VAL A 533 -6.17 13.77 9.92
N GLY A 534 -6.10 12.48 10.17
CA GLY A 534 -5.62 11.50 9.19
C GLY A 534 -6.18 10.12 9.44
N LYS A 535 -5.82 9.18 8.58
CA LYS A 535 -6.16 7.75 8.74
C LYS A 535 -4.88 6.91 8.87
N GLY A 536 -4.98 5.81 9.59
CA GLY A 536 -3.94 4.81 9.72
C GLY A 536 -2.68 5.30 10.43
N PHE A 537 -1.53 4.79 10.02
CA PHE A 537 -0.22 5.19 10.54
C PHE A 537 0.29 6.46 9.83
N VAL A 538 1.25 7.15 10.45
CA VAL A 538 1.96 8.27 9.82
C VAL A 538 3.01 7.84 8.81
N PHE A 539 3.30 6.55 8.74
CA PHE A 539 4.21 5.92 7.79
C PHE A 539 3.46 4.93 6.91
N SER A 540 4.03 4.60 5.76
CA SER A 540 3.54 3.55 4.88
C SER A 540 4.63 2.50 4.70
N PRO A 541 4.29 1.20 4.76
CA PRO A 541 5.24 0.14 4.43
C PRO A 541 5.87 0.37 3.06
N LEU A 542 7.18 0.10 2.92
CA LEU A 542 7.93 0.34 1.67
C LEU A 542 7.33 -0.39 0.45
N GLY A 543 6.63 -1.50 0.66
CA GLY A 543 5.96 -2.26 -0.40
C GLY A 543 4.53 -1.82 -0.75
N LYS A 544 3.91 -0.95 0.05
CA LYS A 544 2.56 -0.42 -0.17
C LYS A 544 2.61 1.02 -0.68
N ARG A 545 3.17 1.27 -1.85
CA ARG A 545 2.83 2.51 -2.55
C ARG A 545 1.42 2.33 -3.12
N GLN A 546 0.51 3.07 -2.56
CA GLN A 546 -0.91 3.08 -2.89
C GLN A 546 -1.11 3.32 -4.38
N LEU A 547 -1.92 2.46 -4.98
CA LEU A 547 -2.71 2.79 -6.15
C LEU A 547 -3.74 3.86 -5.79
#